data_cf83501410e6d3fcfc5767c02a48b06f
#
_entry.id   cf83501410e6d3fcfc5767c02a48b06f
#
_cell.length_a   1.000
_cell.length_b   1.000
_cell.length_c   1.000
_cell.angle_alpha   90.00
_cell.angle_beta   90.00
_cell.angle_gamma   90.00
#
_symmetry.space_group_name_H-M   'P 1'
#
loop_
_entity.id
_entity.type
_entity.pdbx_description
1 polymer ?
#
loop_
_entity_poly.entity_id
_entity_poly.type
_entity_poly.pdbx_seq_one_letter_code
_entity_poly.pdbx_strand_id
1 'polypeptide(L)'
;GTDNFFTMVADPGNTYTTFNMNNISLTTGTGSGGVAGDPNNYNVTSTSFRIKPRPLKVKVIRQYDTSSTFDSDDTVFFEYGTMGSPPSNAATKTGVFNETLALSGTGTISGGASDVGTGYTVTGMTLSDGFGAASNYSIDGSVEGDVSAKVVNISGSRADDGTTSVASSVFTTIETGTGQTLNLSGSATAAQSTPGVGITVNTTSPGLT
;
A
#
# COMPACT_ATOMS: atom_id res chain seq x y z
N GLY A 1 -19.80 19.90 -9.58
CA GLY A 1 -20.50 18.96 -10.42
C GLY A 1 -20.16 17.56 -9.98
N THR A 2 -21.15 16.74 -9.67
CA THR A 2 -20.96 15.31 -9.40
C THR A 2 -20.67 14.65 -10.73
N ASP A 3 -19.43 14.21 -10.95
CA ASP A 3 -19.08 13.41 -12.10
C ASP A 3 -19.77 12.05 -11.96
N ASN A 4 -20.81 11.81 -12.75
CA ASN A 4 -21.42 10.49 -12.87
C ASN A 4 -20.49 9.62 -13.71
N PHE A 5 -19.73 8.74 -13.04
CA PHE A 5 -18.88 7.78 -13.71
C PHE A 5 -19.73 6.62 -14.24
N PHE A 6 -19.82 6.49 -15.56
CA PHE A 6 -20.27 5.26 -16.19
C PHE A 6 -19.08 4.29 -16.26
N THR A 7 -19.17 3.17 -15.57
CA THR A 7 -18.17 2.13 -15.66
C THR A 7 -18.41 1.33 -16.93
N MET A 8 -17.57 1.51 -17.93
CA MET A 8 -17.50 0.59 -19.07
C MET A 8 -16.23 -0.23 -18.94
N VAL A 9 -16.39 -1.53 -18.85
CA VAL A 9 -15.28 -2.48 -18.96
C VAL A 9 -14.93 -2.55 -20.44
N ALA A 10 -13.75 -2.06 -20.80
CA ALA A 10 -13.18 -2.33 -22.11
C ALA A 10 -12.68 -3.79 -22.10
N ASP A 11 -13.35 -4.65 -22.85
CA ASP A 11 -12.84 -5.99 -23.14
C ASP A 11 -11.55 -5.84 -23.97
N PRO A 12 -10.40 -6.45 -23.58
CA PRO A 12 -9.17 -6.34 -24.34
C PRO A 12 -9.41 -6.87 -25.76
N GLY A 13 -9.40 -5.98 -26.74
CA GLY A 13 -9.61 -6.31 -28.15
C GLY A 13 -10.87 -5.72 -28.80
N ASN A 14 -11.74 -5.08 -28.06
CA ASN A 14 -12.91 -4.38 -28.64
C ASN A 14 -12.67 -2.88 -28.73
N THR A 15 -12.57 -2.38 -29.94
CA THR A 15 -12.57 -0.95 -30.22
C THR A 15 -14.05 -0.50 -30.30
N TYR A 16 -14.55 0.13 -29.26
CA TYR A 16 -15.89 0.74 -29.31
C TYR A 16 -15.81 2.05 -30.10
N THR A 17 -16.31 2.03 -31.34
CA THR A 17 -16.29 3.19 -32.23
C THR A 17 -17.57 4.02 -32.17
N THR A 18 -18.61 3.54 -31.51
CA THR A 18 -19.91 4.24 -31.45
C THR A 18 -20.52 4.17 -30.05
N PHE A 19 -20.82 5.34 -29.52
CA PHE A 19 -21.62 5.49 -28.30
C PHE A 19 -23.07 5.78 -28.69
N ASN A 20 -24.01 4.96 -28.26
CA ASN A 20 -25.42 5.21 -28.49
C ASN A 20 -26.00 6.02 -27.32
N MET A 21 -26.26 7.31 -27.53
CA MET A 21 -26.74 8.24 -26.52
C MET A 21 -28.29 8.41 -26.62
N ASN A 22 -29.03 7.36 -26.90
CA ASN A 22 -30.47 7.40 -27.18
C ASN A 22 -31.34 7.96 -26.03
N ASN A 23 -30.78 8.17 -24.83
CA ASN A 23 -31.52 8.62 -23.66
C ASN A 23 -30.97 9.89 -23.01
N ILE A 24 -30.14 10.67 -23.71
CA ILE A 24 -29.69 11.96 -23.21
C ILE A 24 -30.56 13.06 -23.81
N SER A 25 -31.26 13.78 -22.95
CA SER A 25 -32.06 14.94 -23.31
C SER A 25 -31.63 16.16 -22.52
N LEU A 26 -31.77 17.32 -23.12
CA LEU A 26 -31.64 18.57 -22.40
C LEU A 26 -32.88 18.74 -21.49
N THR A 27 -32.65 19.12 -20.24
CA THR A 27 -33.72 19.45 -19.30
C THR A 27 -33.51 20.88 -18.79
N THR A 28 -34.59 21.49 -18.35
CA THR A 28 -34.52 22.81 -17.72
C THR A 28 -33.60 22.80 -16.51
N GLY A 29 -32.57 23.66 -16.50
CA GLY A 29 -31.65 23.80 -15.41
C GLY A 29 -31.76 25.19 -14.76
N THR A 30 -31.47 25.28 -13.49
CA THR A 30 -31.29 26.57 -12.79
C THR A 30 -29.89 27.09 -13.01
N GLY A 31 -29.73 28.14 -13.82
CA GLY A 31 -28.45 28.82 -14.00
C GLY A 31 -28.06 29.70 -12.82
N SER A 32 -26.78 30.05 -12.75
CA SER A 32 -26.26 31.09 -11.85
C SER A 32 -26.91 32.41 -12.24
N GLY A 33 -27.84 32.91 -11.40
CA GLY A 33 -28.62 34.14 -11.69
C GLY A 33 -30.14 33.90 -11.83
N GLY A 34 -30.61 32.66 -11.61
CA GLY A 34 -32.06 32.36 -11.47
C GLY A 34 -32.87 32.32 -12.77
N VAL A 35 -32.22 32.38 -13.93
CA VAL A 35 -32.91 32.22 -15.22
C VAL A 35 -32.85 30.76 -15.65
N ALA A 36 -33.99 30.09 -15.68
CA ALA A 36 -34.10 28.74 -16.18
C ALA A 36 -33.93 28.74 -17.72
N GLY A 37 -33.03 27.90 -18.24
CA GLY A 37 -32.90 27.70 -19.68
C GLY A 37 -34.01 26.81 -20.20
N ASP A 38 -34.75 27.25 -21.22
CA ASP A 38 -35.72 26.41 -21.92
C ASP A 38 -34.97 25.49 -22.90
N PRO A 39 -34.99 24.15 -22.71
CA PRO A 39 -34.31 23.20 -23.58
C PRO A 39 -34.74 23.25 -25.04
N ASN A 40 -35.96 23.74 -25.33
CA ASN A 40 -36.47 23.87 -26.68
C ASN A 40 -35.76 24.97 -27.51
N ASN A 41 -35.05 25.87 -26.84
CA ASN A 41 -34.25 26.90 -27.52
C ASN A 41 -32.86 26.39 -27.97
N TYR A 42 -32.54 25.14 -27.72
CA TYR A 42 -31.21 24.57 -27.98
C TYR A 42 -31.29 23.28 -28.77
N ASN A 43 -30.40 23.13 -29.71
CA ASN A 43 -30.25 21.90 -30.48
C ASN A 43 -28.84 21.32 -30.23
N VAL A 44 -28.76 20.04 -29.84
CA VAL A 44 -27.46 19.36 -29.61
C VAL A 44 -26.93 18.94 -30.98
N THR A 45 -25.93 19.68 -31.46
CA THR A 45 -25.33 19.45 -32.80
C THR A 45 -24.05 18.63 -32.76
N SER A 46 -23.39 18.55 -31.59
CA SER A 46 -22.24 17.68 -31.44
C SER A 46 -22.11 17.18 -29.99
N THR A 47 -21.66 15.97 -29.85
CA THR A 47 -21.38 15.34 -28.56
C THR A 47 -20.00 14.73 -28.59
N SER A 48 -19.19 14.99 -27.57
CA SER A 48 -17.93 14.31 -27.36
C SER A 48 -17.93 13.67 -25.98
N PHE A 49 -17.44 12.46 -25.90
CA PHE A 49 -17.32 11.73 -24.66
C PHE A 49 -15.93 11.13 -24.56
N ARG A 50 -15.34 11.21 -23.38
CA ARG A 50 -14.01 10.64 -23.09
C ARG A 50 -14.08 9.82 -21.81
N ILE A 51 -13.67 8.57 -21.90
CA ILE A 51 -13.38 7.74 -20.73
C ILE A 51 -11.94 8.05 -20.30
N LYS A 52 -11.77 8.42 -19.06
CA LYS A 52 -10.46 8.65 -18.46
C LYS A 52 -10.05 7.44 -17.64
N PRO A 53 -8.74 7.16 -17.52
CA PRO A 53 -8.27 6.17 -16.57
C PRO A 53 -8.78 6.46 -15.16
N ARG A 54 -9.10 5.40 -14.43
CA ARG A 54 -9.56 5.51 -13.04
C ARG A 54 -8.37 5.80 -12.12
N PRO A 55 -8.43 6.85 -11.29
CA PRO A 55 -7.36 7.12 -10.34
C PRO A 55 -7.32 6.06 -9.24
N LEU A 56 -6.12 5.61 -8.88
CA LEU A 56 -5.84 4.67 -7.80
C LEU A 56 -4.80 5.26 -6.86
N LYS A 57 -5.00 5.07 -5.58
CA LYS A 57 -3.93 5.18 -4.58
C LYS A 57 -3.15 3.86 -4.55
N VAL A 58 -1.85 3.96 -4.45
CA VAL A 58 -0.96 2.80 -4.45
C VAL A 58 -0.03 2.90 -3.25
N LYS A 59 0.09 1.81 -2.51
CA LYS A 59 0.98 1.69 -1.36
C LYS A 59 1.79 0.41 -1.46
N VAL A 60 3.07 0.49 -1.12
CA VAL A 60 3.98 -0.65 -1.02
C VAL A 60 4.54 -0.75 0.39
N ILE A 61 4.68 -1.97 0.89
CA ILE A 61 5.19 -2.23 2.24
C ILE A 61 6.27 -3.28 2.17
N ARG A 62 7.39 -3.02 2.82
CA ARG A 62 8.46 -3.98 3.04
C ARG A 62 8.94 -4.00 4.48
N GLN A 63 9.65 -5.05 4.87
CA GLN A 63 10.43 -5.05 6.09
C GLN A 63 11.78 -4.36 5.89
N TYR A 64 12.31 -3.77 6.95
CA TYR A 64 13.62 -3.16 6.97
C TYR A 64 14.72 -4.16 6.56
N ASP A 65 15.52 -3.78 5.56
CA ASP A 65 16.60 -4.57 4.99
C ASP A 65 17.84 -3.74 4.63
N THR A 66 17.91 -2.49 5.11
CA THR A 66 18.91 -1.47 4.78
C THR A 66 18.79 -0.84 3.39
N SER A 67 17.90 -1.32 2.53
CA SER A 67 17.68 -0.76 1.21
C SER A 67 16.82 0.49 1.27
N SER A 68 16.92 1.35 0.28
CA SER A 68 15.97 2.44 0.00
C SER A 68 15.03 2.12 -1.16
N THR A 69 15.03 0.87 -1.65
CA THR A 69 14.27 0.46 -2.82
C THR A 69 13.17 -0.53 -2.46
N PHE A 70 12.10 -0.49 -3.26
CA PHE A 70 11.02 -1.47 -3.30
C PHE A 70 11.06 -2.22 -4.63
N ASP A 71 10.66 -3.47 -4.63
CA ASP A 71 10.60 -4.31 -5.83
C ASP A 71 9.30 -5.11 -5.92
N SER A 72 9.23 -6.07 -6.84
CA SER A 72 8.04 -6.88 -7.07
C SER A 72 7.70 -7.87 -5.95
N ASP A 73 8.65 -8.15 -5.04
CA ASP A 73 8.47 -9.09 -3.93
C ASP A 73 7.85 -8.39 -2.71
N ASP A 74 7.79 -7.07 -2.72
CA ASP A 74 7.17 -6.27 -1.68
C ASP A 74 5.63 -6.36 -1.74
N THR A 75 5.00 -6.17 -0.59
CA THR A 75 3.54 -6.20 -0.52
C THR A 75 2.93 -4.93 -1.10
N VAL A 76 2.06 -5.10 -2.09
CA VAL A 76 1.41 -3.99 -2.80
C VAL A 76 -0.07 -3.91 -2.46
N PHE A 77 -0.55 -2.71 -2.22
CA PHE A 77 -1.96 -2.40 -1.99
C PHE A 77 -2.45 -1.38 -3.00
N PHE A 78 -3.65 -1.61 -3.53
CA PHE A 78 -4.35 -0.68 -4.41
C PHE A 78 -5.66 -0.26 -3.76
N GLU A 79 -5.96 1.02 -3.78
CA GLU A 79 -7.23 1.54 -3.30
C GLU A 79 -7.75 2.61 -4.26
N TYR A 80 -9.02 2.47 -4.63
CA TYR A 80 -9.74 3.57 -5.23
C TYR A 80 -10.74 4.08 -4.21
N GLY A 81 -10.80 5.35 -4.02
CA GLY A 81 -11.66 5.94 -3.01
C GLY A 81 -11.72 7.45 -3.15
N THR A 82 -12.11 8.10 -2.09
CA THR A 82 -12.12 9.55 -2.02
C THR A 82 -10.68 10.08 -2.21
N MET A 83 -10.49 10.93 -3.20
CA MET A 83 -9.20 11.58 -3.44
C MET A 83 -8.65 12.19 -2.13
N GLY A 84 -7.38 11.95 -1.87
CA GLY A 84 -6.68 12.49 -0.70
C GLY A 84 -6.60 11.56 0.51
N SER A 85 -7.24 10.39 0.49
CA SER A 85 -7.05 9.39 1.56
C SER A 85 -5.93 8.43 1.18
N PRO A 86 -4.99 8.10 2.10
CA PRO A 86 -3.98 7.09 1.83
C PRO A 86 -4.63 5.72 1.65
N PRO A 87 -4.01 4.80 0.90
CA PRO A 87 -4.53 3.43 0.73
C PRO A 87 -4.54 2.69 2.06
N SER A 88 -5.57 1.87 2.24
CA SER A 88 -5.65 0.94 3.36
C SER A 88 -4.69 -0.24 3.14
N ASN A 89 -3.99 -0.69 4.18
CA ASN A 89 -3.11 -1.85 4.12
C ASN A 89 -3.83 -3.19 3.86
N ALA A 90 -5.16 -3.17 3.71
CA ALA A 90 -5.97 -4.33 3.37
C ALA A 90 -6.41 -4.34 1.89
N ALA A 91 -6.22 -3.24 1.17
CA ALA A 91 -6.70 -3.12 -0.20
C ALA A 91 -5.72 -3.78 -1.19
N THR A 92 -6.16 -4.85 -1.82
CA THR A 92 -5.38 -5.56 -2.86
C THR A 92 -6.06 -5.55 -4.22
N LYS A 93 -7.24 -4.92 -4.33
CA LYS A 93 -8.05 -4.89 -5.55
C LYS A 93 -8.44 -3.46 -5.90
N THR A 94 -8.56 -3.21 -7.19
CA THR A 94 -8.97 -1.90 -7.72
C THR A 94 -10.43 -1.56 -7.42
N GLY A 95 -11.23 -2.54 -7.05
CA GLY A 95 -12.66 -2.41 -6.78
C GLY A 95 -13.57 -2.36 -8.00
N VAL A 96 -13.05 -2.47 -9.22
CA VAL A 96 -13.83 -2.64 -10.43
C VAL A 96 -13.88 -4.13 -10.76
N PHE A 97 -15.05 -4.76 -10.66
CA PHE A 97 -15.27 -6.18 -10.93
C PHE A 97 -14.23 -7.13 -10.31
N ASN A 98 -13.70 -6.78 -9.14
CA ASN A 98 -12.60 -7.51 -8.49
C ASN A 98 -11.30 -7.61 -9.34
N GLU A 99 -11.09 -6.72 -10.28
CA GLU A 99 -9.83 -6.63 -11.01
C GLU A 99 -8.64 -6.50 -10.06
N THR A 100 -7.54 -7.12 -10.45
CA THR A 100 -6.24 -6.96 -9.80
C THR A 100 -5.27 -6.34 -10.78
N LEU A 101 -4.35 -5.54 -10.26
CA LEU A 101 -3.22 -4.99 -10.98
C LEU A 101 -1.93 -5.42 -10.29
N ALA A 102 -0.82 -5.20 -10.95
CA ALA A 102 0.51 -5.34 -10.38
C ALA A 102 1.28 -4.02 -10.50
N LEU A 103 2.34 -3.88 -9.74
CA LEU A 103 3.36 -2.87 -9.96
C LEU A 103 4.57 -3.52 -10.63
N SER A 104 5.23 -2.77 -11.50
CA SER A 104 6.47 -3.14 -12.15
C SER A 104 7.52 -2.05 -11.96
N GLY A 105 8.79 -2.41 -12.15
CA GLY A 105 9.92 -1.54 -11.92
C GLY A 105 10.43 -1.59 -10.49
N THR A 106 11.56 -0.93 -10.25
CA THR A 106 12.13 -0.74 -8.92
C THR A 106 11.74 0.62 -8.40
N GLY A 107 11.06 0.63 -7.25
CA GLY A 107 10.70 1.84 -6.55
C GLY A 107 11.86 2.35 -5.70
N THR A 108 12.09 3.66 -5.67
CA THR A 108 13.10 4.27 -4.80
C THR A 108 12.43 5.29 -3.90
N ILE A 109 12.74 5.24 -2.60
CA ILE A 109 12.28 6.26 -1.64
C ILE A 109 12.93 7.59 -2.01
N SER A 110 12.10 8.63 -2.17
CA SER A 110 12.56 9.98 -2.42
C SER A 110 13.42 10.47 -1.24
N GLY A 111 14.65 10.93 -1.52
CA GLY A 111 15.61 11.29 -0.50
C GLY A 111 16.48 10.14 0.00
N GLY A 112 16.28 8.89 -0.49
CA GLY A 112 17.15 7.76 -0.20
C GLY A 112 17.04 7.19 1.21
N ALA A 113 15.94 7.49 1.94
CA ALA A 113 15.72 6.95 3.28
C ALA A 113 15.58 5.43 3.24
N SER A 114 16.17 4.73 4.21
CA SER A 114 16.05 3.27 4.36
C SER A 114 15.45 2.86 5.69
N ASP A 115 15.29 3.79 6.62
CA ASP A 115 14.85 3.51 7.98
C ASP A 115 13.36 3.14 8.07
N VAL A 116 12.99 2.57 9.20
CA VAL A 116 11.58 2.28 9.53
C VAL A 116 10.78 3.58 9.53
N GLY A 117 9.65 3.57 8.82
CA GLY A 117 8.79 4.73 8.71
C GLY A 117 7.61 4.48 7.78
N THR A 118 6.72 5.45 7.70
CA THR A 118 5.51 5.38 6.88
C THR A 118 5.35 6.64 6.03
N GLY A 119 4.61 6.53 4.93
CA GLY A 119 4.28 7.67 4.08
C GLY A 119 5.44 8.17 3.22
N TYR A 120 6.43 7.35 2.98
CA TYR A 120 7.50 7.69 2.04
C TYR A 120 6.94 7.85 0.62
N THR A 121 7.42 8.85 -0.09
CA THR A 121 7.17 8.96 -1.53
C THR A 121 8.10 8.02 -2.28
N VAL A 122 7.52 7.11 -3.08
CA VAL A 122 8.26 6.14 -3.91
C VAL A 122 8.14 6.52 -5.37
N THR A 123 9.26 6.53 -6.08
CA THR A 123 9.36 6.83 -7.51
C THR A 123 9.94 5.65 -8.28
N GLY A 124 9.68 5.55 -9.58
CA GLY A 124 10.23 4.50 -10.47
C GLY A 124 9.33 3.29 -10.66
N MET A 125 8.22 3.18 -9.93
CA MET A 125 7.23 2.12 -10.13
C MET A 125 6.11 2.56 -11.07
N THR A 126 5.59 1.64 -11.86
CA THR A 126 4.47 1.84 -12.78
C THR A 126 3.44 0.73 -12.64
N LEU A 127 2.18 1.06 -12.96
CA LEU A 127 1.13 0.04 -13.04
C LEU A 127 1.44 -0.95 -14.17
N SER A 128 1.20 -2.21 -13.92
CA SER A 128 1.25 -3.28 -14.92
C SER A 128 -0.02 -4.12 -14.87
N ASP A 129 -0.29 -4.82 -15.96
CA ASP A 129 -1.46 -5.66 -16.09
C ASP A 129 -1.45 -6.79 -15.04
N GLY A 130 -2.63 -7.04 -14.50
CA GLY A 130 -2.97 -8.20 -13.71
C GLY A 130 -4.16 -8.90 -14.33
N PHE A 131 -5.22 -9.15 -13.55
CA PHE A 131 -6.52 -9.55 -14.09
C PHE A 131 -7.24 -8.36 -14.77
N GLY A 132 -6.85 -7.14 -14.45
CA GLY A 132 -7.29 -5.91 -15.10
C GLY A 132 -6.18 -5.29 -15.96
N ALA A 133 -6.58 -4.49 -16.95
CA ALA A 133 -5.62 -3.76 -17.81
C ALA A 133 -5.15 -2.47 -17.13
N ALA A 134 -3.85 -2.31 -16.98
CA ALA A 134 -3.24 -1.13 -16.34
C ALA A 134 -3.59 0.19 -17.06
N SER A 135 -3.83 0.14 -18.37
CA SER A 135 -4.23 1.31 -19.17
C SER A 135 -5.57 1.92 -18.77
N ASN A 136 -6.42 1.17 -18.05
CA ASN A 136 -7.70 1.65 -17.53
C ASN A 136 -7.55 2.43 -16.21
N TYR A 137 -6.32 2.53 -15.70
CA TYR A 137 -6.03 3.12 -14.40
C TYR A 137 -4.89 4.12 -14.47
N SER A 138 -4.81 4.99 -13.49
CA SER A 138 -3.70 5.92 -13.30
C SER A 138 -3.37 6.03 -11.81
N ILE A 139 -2.09 6.16 -11.47
CA ILE A 139 -1.71 6.45 -10.09
C ILE A 139 -2.13 7.88 -9.75
N ASP A 140 -2.89 8.04 -8.66
CA ASP A 140 -3.31 9.33 -8.15
C ASP A 140 -2.27 9.85 -7.14
N GLY A 141 -1.47 10.79 -7.59
CA GLY A 141 -0.33 11.33 -6.84
C GLY A 141 0.92 10.47 -7.02
N SER A 142 1.51 10.02 -5.93
CA SER A 142 2.70 9.18 -5.88
C SER A 142 2.37 7.81 -5.27
N VAL A 143 3.23 6.83 -5.52
CA VAL A 143 3.23 5.58 -4.75
C VAL A 143 3.69 5.91 -3.33
N GLU A 144 2.93 5.48 -2.33
CA GLU A 144 3.30 5.59 -0.92
C GLU A 144 4.07 4.35 -0.49
N GLY A 145 5.14 4.52 0.30
CA GLY A 145 5.97 3.43 0.82
C GLY A 145 5.99 3.39 2.33
N ASP A 146 5.89 2.20 2.91
CA ASP A 146 6.12 1.97 4.33
C ASP A 146 7.26 0.97 4.51
N VAL A 147 8.15 1.25 5.45
CA VAL A 147 9.18 0.33 5.90
C VAL A 147 8.87 -0.09 7.33
N SER A 148 8.51 -1.34 7.52
CA SER A 148 8.21 -1.90 8.85
C SER A 148 9.47 -2.41 9.55
N ALA A 149 9.45 -2.44 10.88
CA ALA A 149 10.54 -2.98 11.64
C ALA A 149 10.76 -4.47 11.32
N LYS A 150 12.02 -4.86 11.21
CA LYS A 150 12.40 -6.25 11.05
C LYS A 150 12.40 -6.95 12.39
N VAL A 151 11.79 -8.13 12.44
CA VAL A 151 11.87 -9.01 13.60
C VAL A 151 13.29 -9.61 13.66
N VAL A 152 13.93 -9.50 14.79
CA VAL A 152 15.23 -10.13 15.05
C VAL A 152 15.06 -11.29 16.01
N ASN A 153 15.77 -12.38 15.74
CA ASN A 153 15.86 -13.52 16.64
C ASN A 153 17.09 -13.37 17.53
N ILE A 154 16.89 -13.61 18.81
CA ILE A 154 17.98 -13.62 19.79
C ILE A 154 18.07 -15.00 20.41
N SER A 155 19.27 -15.49 20.64
CA SER A 155 19.51 -16.75 21.32
C SER A 155 20.71 -16.69 22.22
N GLY A 156 20.70 -17.54 23.23
CA GLY A 156 21.78 -17.63 24.21
C GLY A 156 21.60 -18.81 25.14
N SER A 157 22.56 -19.04 25.99
CA SER A 157 22.53 -20.11 27.01
C SER A 157 23.23 -19.68 28.25
N ARG A 158 22.83 -20.21 29.41
CA ARG A 158 23.49 -20.05 30.67
C ARG A 158 23.48 -21.34 31.49
N ALA A 159 24.39 -21.47 32.43
CA ALA A 159 24.27 -22.52 33.43
C ALA A 159 23.10 -22.27 34.37
N ASP A 160 22.53 -23.32 34.93
CA ASP A 160 21.48 -23.21 35.95
C ASP A 160 22.05 -22.50 37.20
N ASP A 161 21.37 -21.46 37.60
CA ASP A 161 21.67 -20.67 38.80
C ASP A 161 20.47 -20.61 39.76
N GLY A 162 19.43 -21.43 39.51
CA GLY A 162 18.22 -21.49 40.32
C GLY A 162 17.26 -20.28 40.12
N THR A 163 17.58 -19.36 39.21
CA THR A 163 16.75 -18.15 38.96
C THR A 163 16.12 -18.15 37.62
N THR A 164 15.03 -17.36 37.44
CA THR A 164 14.40 -17.10 36.14
C THR A 164 14.91 -15.82 35.51
N SER A 165 15.72 -15.00 36.19
CA SER A 165 16.26 -13.76 35.65
C SER A 165 17.36 -14.04 34.63
N VAL A 166 17.26 -13.44 33.44
CA VAL A 166 18.18 -13.62 32.33
C VAL A 166 18.75 -12.26 31.95
N ALA A 167 20.02 -12.04 32.18
CA ALA A 167 20.69 -10.81 31.79
C ALA A 167 20.90 -10.77 30.26
N SER A 168 20.95 -9.58 29.67
CA SER A 168 21.15 -9.39 28.22
C SER A 168 22.45 -10.03 27.73
N SER A 169 23.49 -10.09 28.58
CA SER A 169 24.80 -10.72 28.27
C SER A 169 24.73 -12.23 28.01
N VAL A 170 23.63 -12.89 28.37
CA VAL A 170 23.41 -14.32 28.09
C VAL A 170 23.10 -14.56 26.60
N PHE A 171 22.54 -13.55 25.93
CA PHE A 171 22.17 -13.63 24.53
C PHE A 171 23.40 -13.28 23.67
N THR A 172 24.05 -14.29 23.14
CA THR A 172 25.28 -14.15 22.36
C THR A 172 25.08 -14.05 20.86
N THR A 173 23.88 -14.37 20.40
CA THR A 173 23.50 -14.31 18.96
C THR A 173 22.32 -13.40 18.78
N ILE A 174 22.49 -12.40 17.91
CA ILE A 174 21.43 -11.51 17.45
C ILE A 174 21.44 -11.57 15.93
N GLU A 175 20.41 -12.21 15.36
CA GLU A 175 20.30 -12.40 13.92
C GLU A 175 19.50 -11.25 13.30
N THR A 176 20.19 -10.22 12.80
CA THR A 176 19.56 -9.09 12.12
C THR A 176 19.18 -9.41 10.67
N GLY A 177 19.90 -10.35 10.03
CA GLY A 177 19.74 -10.66 8.61
C GLY A 177 20.11 -9.52 7.65
N THR A 178 20.66 -8.43 8.18
CA THR A 178 21.06 -7.25 7.39
C THR A 178 22.57 -6.99 7.43
N GLY A 179 23.31 -7.83 8.16
CA GLY A 179 24.75 -7.62 8.44
C GLY A 179 25.03 -6.52 9.46
N GLN A 180 24.01 -5.88 10.01
CA GLN A 180 24.15 -4.88 11.06
C GLN A 180 24.36 -5.57 12.42
N THR A 181 25.10 -4.91 13.30
CA THR A 181 25.29 -5.37 14.68
C THR A 181 24.35 -4.60 15.61
N LEU A 182 23.61 -5.32 16.42
CA LEU A 182 22.80 -4.74 17.49
C LEU A 182 23.37 -5.14 18.85
N ASN A 183 23.25 -4.26 19.82
CA ASN A 183 23.54 -4.54 21.22
C ASN A 183 22.25 -4.68 21.99
N LEU A 184 22.22 -5.67 22.88
CA LEU A 184 21.08 -5.92 23.75
C LEU A 184 21.39 -5.38 25.14
N SER A 185 20.46 -4.70 25.76
CA SER A 185 20.56 -4.22 27.14
C SER A 185 19.34 -4.67 27.96
N GLY A 186 19.45 -4.53 29.29
CA GLY A 186 18.35 -4.91 30.17
C GLY A 186 18.39 -6.36 30.65
N SER A 187 17.28 -6.89 31.06
CA SER A 187 17.08 -8.26 31.50
C SER A 187 15.73 -8.80 31.11
N ALA A 188 15.60 -10.10 31.06
CA ALA A 188 14.39 -10.81 30.74
C ALA A 188 14.06 -11.86 31.81
N THR A 189 12.86 -12.45 31.72
CA THR A 189 12.46 -13.52 32.65
C THR A 189 12.21 -14.80 31.84
N ALA A 190 12.93 -15.87 32.19
CA ALA A 190 12.67 -17.19 31.63
C ALA A 190 11.40 -17.79 32.21
N ALA A 191 10.72 -18.61 31.43
CA ALA A 191 9.50 -19.30 31.86
C ALA A 191 9.76 -20.31 33.00
N GLN A 192 10.99 -20.78 33.14
CA GLN A 192 11.39 -21.72 34.20
C GLN A 192 12.85 -21.48 34.59
N SER A 193 13.20 -21.89 35.84
CA SER A 193 14.57 -21.86 36.34
C SER A 193 15.35 -23.17 36.13
N THR A 194 14.65 -24.28 35.84
CA THR A 194 15.24 -25.60 35.64
C THR A 194 15.84 -25.77 34.26
N PRO A 195 16.88 -26.61 34.09
CA PRO A 195 17.50 -26.84 32.79
C PRO A 195 16.49 -27.35 31.73
N GLY A 196 16.64 -26.85 30.50
CA GLY A 196 15.83 -27.21 29.34
C GLY A 196 16.31 -26.53 28.08
N VAL A 197 15.77 -26.97 26.94
CA VAL A 197 15.99 -26.32 25.63
C VAL A 197 14.68 -25.67 25.15
N GLY A 198 14.78 -24.58 24.40
CA GLY A 198 13.62 -23.88 23.90
C GLY A 198 12.81 -23.17 24.99
N ILE A 199 13.45 -22.80 26.11
CA ILE A 199 12.79 -22.07 27.19
C ILE A 199 12.38 -20.70 26.70
N THR A 200 11.08 -20.41 26.79
CA THR A 200 10.55 -19.10 26.43
C THR A 200 11.04 -18.03 27.40
N VAL A 201 11.46 -16.90 26.84
CA VAL A 201 11.94 -15.75 27.60
C VAL A 201 10.97 -14.59 27.37
N ASN A 202 10.46 -14.03 28.45
CA ASN A 202 9.65 -12.81 28.39
C ASN A 202 10.58 -11.60 28.29
N THR A 203 10.52 -10.92 27.14
CA THR A 203 11.35 -9.75 26.83
C THR A 203 10.69 -8.42 27.15
N THR A 204 9.44 -8.41 27.61
CA THR A 204 8.65 -7.17 27.80
C THR A 204 8.63 -6.66 29.24
N SER A 205 9.03 -7.50 30.25
CA SER A 205 9.06 -7.07 31.65
C SER A 205 10.11 -7.88 32.45
N PRO A 206 11.14 -7.29 32.98
CA PRO A 206 11.54 -5.88 33.00
C PRO A 206 12.00 -5.30 31.63
N GLY A 207 12.19 -6.15 30.62
CA GLY A 207 12.43 -5.73 29.24
C GLY A 207 13.90 -5.78 28.79
N LEU A 208 14.09 -6.33 27.58
CA LEU A 208 15.30 -6.18 26.79
C LEU A 208 15.09 -5.04 25.79
N THR A 209 16.08 -4.18 25.64
CA THR A 209 16.10 -3.04 24.71
C THR A 209 17.37 -3.03 23.86
#